data_38ba923b7ece1d4f313b695adaebfbbe
#
_entry.id   38ba923b7ece1d4f313b695adaebfbbe
#
_cell.length_a   1.000
_cell.length_b   1.000
_cell.length_c   1.000
_cell.angle_alpha   90.00
_cell.angle_beta   90.00
_cell.angle_gamma   90.00
#
_symmetry.space_group_name_H-M   'P 1'
#
loop_
_entity.id
_entity.type
_entity.pdbx_description
1 polymer ?
#
loop_
_entity_poly.entity_id
_entity_poly.type
_entity_poly.pdbx_seq_one_letter_code
_entity_poly.pdbx_strand_id
1 'polypeptide(L)'
;DGGFGCVPGAESHAGQVFCCIGALSIAHSLHLLNEESNVTNGSSDSSNGGADLLAWWLAERQCDSGGLNGRPEKQADVCYSWWILSALSIMGRVSWIDTSKLGQFILNCQDDDDGGIADRPQDMRDIYHTFFGLCGLSLIGHMDKVGVREKRTYYKVDPVFALPTDVVKRLGLRAQVISNSNSIVDDRLNTHSILDNTSKK
;
A
#
# COMPACT_ATOMS: atom_id res chain seq x y z
N ASP A 1 14.16 -6.85 -12.30
CA ASP A 1 14.02 -6.29 -10.95
C ASP A 1 12.65 -6.58 -10.32
N GLY A 2 11.73 -7.18 -11.07
CA GLY A 2 10.36 -7.51 -10.63
C GLY A 2 9.38 -6.33 -10.60
N GLY A 3 9.83 -5.12 -10.94
CA GLY A 3 8.99 -3.92 -10.95
C GLY A 3 8.27 -3.71 -12.29
N PHE A 4 7.49 -2.63 -12.36
CA PHE A 4 6.76 -2.20 -13.55
C PHE A 4 7.28 -0.85 -14.04
N GLY A 5 7.66 -0.78 -15.32
CA GLY A 5 7.93 0.45 -16.04
C GLY A 5 6.75 0.87 -16.92
N CYS A 6 6.87 2.01 -17.63
CA CYS A 6 5.82 2.51 -18.51
C CYS A 6 5.65 1.69 -19.81
N VAL A 7 6.68 0.95 -20.22
CA VAL A 7 6.69 0.00 -21.34
C VAL A 7 7.66 -1.15 -21.00
N PRO A 8 7.57 -2.32 -21.68
CA PRO A 8 8.53 -3.40 -21.51
C PRO A 8 9.97 -2.93 -21.70
N GLY A 9 10.85 -3.24 -20.75
CA GLY A 9 12.27 -2.83 -20.75
C GLY A 9 12.55 -1.41 -20.24
N ALA A 10 11.53 -0.63 -19.88
CA ALA A 10 11.72 0.64 -19.20
C ALA A 10 12.09 0.45 -17.72
N GLU A 11 12.74 1.45 -17.11
CA GLU A 11 13.05 1.49 -15.69
C GLU A 11 11.77 1.34 -14.85
N SER A 12 11.81 0.49 -13.84
CA SER A 12 10.72 0.31 -12.89
C SER A 12 10.51 1.58 -12.05
N HIS A 13 9.25 1.91 -11.81
CA HIS A 13 8.86 3.09 -11.05
C HIS A 13 7.69 2.78 -10.11
N ALA A 14 7.78 3.21 -8.85
CA ALA A 14 6.78 2.91 -7.82
C ALA A 14 5.36 3.37 -8.19
N GLY A 15 5.22 4.48 -8.93
CA GLY A 15 3.93 4.94 -9.45
C GLY A 15 3.32 3.98 -10.46
N GLN A 16 4.13 3.36 -11.34
CA GLN A 16 3.66 2.33 -12.26
C GLN A 16 3.28 1.05 -11.51
N VAL A 17 4.11 0.66 -10.53
CA VAL A 17 3.80 -0.48 -9.64
C VAL A 17 2.46 -0.27 -8.94
N PHE A 18 2.22 0.91 -8.34
CA PHE A 18 0.95 1.25 -7.71
C PHE A 18 -0.24 1.03 -8.66
N CYS A 19 -0.17 1.59 -9.87
CA CYS A 19 -1.23 1.47 -10.86
C CYS A 19 -1.46 0.01 -11.27
N CYS A 20 -0.39 -0.74 -11.55
CA CYS A 20 -0.50 -2.13 -11.99
C CYS A 20 -1.03 -3.05 -10.88
N ILE A 21 -0.50 -2.95 -9.66
CA ILE A 21 -0.96 -3.76 -8.52
C ILE A 21 -2.39 -3.43 -8.14
N GLY A 22 -2.76 -2.13 -8.12
CA GLY A 22 -4.15 -1.71 -7.89
C GLY A 22 -5.10 -2.27 -8.96
N ALA A 23 -4.72 -2.20 -10.23
CA ALA A 23 -5.52 -2.75 -11.33
C ALA A 23 -5.68 -4.28 -11.21
N LEU A 24 -4.60 -5.02 -10.95
CA LEU A 24 -4.65 -6.48 -10.76
C LEU A 24 -5.51 -6.86 -9.54
N SER A 25 -5.41 -6.09 -8.45
CA SER A 25 -6.22 -6.29 -7.25
C SER A 25 -7.72 -6.13 -7.55
N ILE A 26 -8.11 -5.05 -8.23
CA ILE A 26 -9.50 -4.77 -8.61
C ILE A 26 -10.02 -5.79 -9.63
N ALA A 27 -9.17 -6.19 -10.58
CA ALA A 27 -9.51 -7.19 -11.59
C ALA A 27 -9.51 -8.64 -11.05
N HIS A 28 -9.22 -8.84 -9.76
CA HIS A 28 -9.07 -10.17 -9.14
C HIS A 28 -8.04 -11.08 -9.85
N SER A 29 -6.92 -10.48 -10.23
CA SER A 29 -5.88 -11.11 -11.06
C SER A 29 -4.49 -11.08 -10.43
N LEU A 30 -4.39 -10.94 -9.08
CA LEU A 30 -3.09 -10.94 -8.37
C LEU A 30 -2.30 -12.24 -8.55
N HIS A 31 -2.96 -13.36 -8.91
CA HIS A 31 -2.29 -14.63 -9.22
C HIS A 31 -1.29 -14.52 -10.38
N LEU A 32 -1.52 -13.58 -11.32
CA LEU A 32 -0.64 -13.34 -12.46
C LEU A 32 0.77 -12.90 -12.05
N LEU A 33 0.94 -12.31 -10.86
CA LEU A 33 2.26 -11.94 -10.34
C LEU A 33 3.21 -13.13 -10.18
N ASN A 34 2.67 -14.35 -10.06
CA ASN A 34 3.44 -15.55 -9.81
C ASN A 34 3.56 -16.48 -11.04
N GLU A 35 2.83 -16.21 -12.13
CA GLU A 35 2.80 -17.13 -13.31
C GLU A 35 4.12 -17.13 -14.10
N GLU A 36 4.81 -15.99 -14.20
CA GLU A 36 6.08 -15.90 -14.96
C GLU A 36 7.26 -16.63 -14.30
N SER A 37 7.20 -16.90 -13.00
CA SER A 37 8.26 -17.60 -12.27
C SER A 37 8.42 -19.07 -12.68
N ASN A 38 7.42 -19.66 -13.35
CA ASN A 38 7.41 -21.06 -13.74
C ASN A 38 8.15 -21.37 -15.06
N VAL A 39 8.64 -20.36 -15.79
CA VAL A 39 9.21 -20.56 -17.14
C VAL A 39 10.72 -20.82 -17.14
N THR A 40 11.45 -20.50 -16.08
CA THR A 40 12.94 -20.51 -16.13
C THR A 40 13.67 -21.49 -15.23
N ASN A 41 13.05 -22.10 -14.24
CA ASN A 41 13.76 -23.08 -13.39
C ASN A 41 12.83 -24.22 -12.96
N GLY A 42 13.13 -25.43 -13.37
CA GLY A 42 12.42 -26.68 -13.03
C GLY A 42 12.49 -27.08 -11.54
N SER A 43 12.47 -26.13 -10.62
CA SER A 43 12.30 -26.34 -9.20
C SER A 43 10.83 -26.12 -8.84
N SER A 44 10.19 -27.18 -8.36
CA SER A 44 8.81 -27.25 -7.93
C SER A 44 8.51 -26.49 -6.62
N ASP A 45 9.27 -25.46 -6.31
CA ASP A 45 9.02 -24.61 -5.15
C ASP A 45 8.05 -23.49 -5.58
N SER A 46 6.76 -23.77 -5.41
CA SER A 46 5.62 -22.91 -5.75
C SER A 46 5.46 -21.75 -4.75
N SER A 47 6.55 -21.15 -4.31
CA SER A 47 6.52 -19.97 -3.48
C SER A 47 6.29 -18.72 -4.35
N ASN A 48 5.59 -17.73 -3.85
CA ASN A 48 5.19 -16.43 -4.41
C ASN A 48 6.32 -15.60 -5.07
N GLY A 49 7.16 -16.20 -5.92
CA GLY A 49 8.41 -15.64 -6.40
C GLY A 49 8.27 -14.26 -7.05
N GLY A 50 7.25 -14.03 -7.85
CA GLY A 50 7.08 -12.75 -8.54
C GLY A 50 6.55 -11.65 -7.61
N ALA A 51 5.57 -11.95 -6.78
CA ALA A 51 5.05 -11.00 -5.80
C ALA A 51 6.10 -10.64 -4.73
N ASP A 52 6.90 -11.61 -4.29
CA ASP A 52 7.97 -11.36 -3.31
C ASP A 52 9.14 -10.57 -3.92
N LEU A 53 9.51 -10.84 -5.16
CA LEU A 53 10.53 -10.06 -5.86
C LEU A 53 10.10 -8.59 -6.02
N LEU A 54 8.84 -8.36 -6.41
CA LEU A 54 8.28 -7.02 -6.52
C LEU A 54 8.22 -6.31 -5.16
N ALA A 55 7.79 -7.01 -4.12
CA ALA A 55 7.71 -6.45 -2.76
C ALA A 55 9.10 -6.12 -2.21
N TRP A 56 10.11 -6.95 -2.51
CA TRP A 56 11.50 -6.66 -2.18
C TRP A 56 11.98 -5.39 -2.91
N TRP A 57 11.73 -5.28 -4.21
CA TRP A 57 12.07 -4.07 -4.96
C TRP A 57 11.42 -2.82 -4.36
N LEU A 58 10.16 -2.89 -3.91
CA LEU A 58 9.48 -1.79 -3.23
C LEU A 58 10.08 -1.49 -1.86
N ALA A 59 10.48 -2.50 -1.09
CA ALA A 59 11.10 -2.32 0.22
C ALA A 59 12.47 -1.61 0.10
N GLU A 60 13.23 -1.89 -0.95
CA GLU A 60 14.49 -1.21 -1.28
C GLU A 60 14.31 0.28 -1.65
N ARG A 61 13.09 0.77 -1.75
CA ARG A 61 12.80 2.22 -1.95
C ARG A 61 12.89 3.02 -0.66
N GLN A 62 13.05 2.37 0.51
CA GLN A 62 13.21 3.11 1.75
C GLN A 62 14.62 3.69 1.87
N CYS A 63 14.70 5.02 1.98
CA CYS A 63 15.93 5.78 2.12
C CYS A 63 16.38 5.85 3.59
N ASP A 64 17.62 6.27 3.84
CA ASP A 64 18.16 6.47 5.20
C ASP A 64 17.34 7.44 6.04
N SER A 65 16.70 8.43 5.40
CA SER A 65 15.77 9.36 6.04
C SER A 65 14.50 8.71 6.59
N GLY A 66 14.24 7.45 6.24
CA GLY A 66 13.00 6.73 6.50
C GLY A 66 11.91 6.94 5.47
N GLY A 67 11.99 7.97 4.63
CA GLY A 67 11.08 8.21 3.52
C GLY A 67 11.30 7.23 2.37
N LEU A 68 10.36 7.19 1.45
CA LEU A 68 10.37 6.30 0.29
C LEU A 68 10.62 7.07 -1.00
N ASN A 69 11.38 6.50 -1.93
CA ASN A 69 11.61 7.09 -3.25
C ASN A 69 10.91 6.30 -4.36
N GLY A 70 10.72 6.91 -5.54
CA GLY A 70 9.98 6.30 -6.65
C GLY A 70 10.79 5.29 -7.46
N ARG A 71 12.11 5.37 -7.40
CA ARG A 71 13.08 4.50 -8.12
C ARG A 71 14.48 4.71 -7.54
N PRO A 72 15.46 3.83 -7.86
CA PRO A 72 16.82 3.95 -7.35
C PRO A 72 17.43 5.34 -7.52
N GLU A 73 18.26 5.73 -6.54
CA GLU A 73 19.04 6.98 -6.55
C GLU A 73 18.22 8.29 -6.59
N LYS A 74 16.90 8.23 -6.38
CA LYS A 74 16.05 9.41 -6.24
C LYS A 74 15.83 9.76 -4.77
N GLN A 75 15.51 11.03 -4.54
CA GLN A 75 15.19 11.51 -3.20
C GLN A 75 13.85 10.93 -2.72
N ALA A 76 13.73 10.79 -1.40
CA ALA A 76 12.47 10.46 -0.76
C ALA A 76 11.45 11.59 -0.95
N ASP A 77 10.19 11.21 -1.07
CA ASP A 77 9.07 12.11 -1.25
C ASP A 77 7.83 11.48 -0.60
N VAL A 78 7.04 12.29 0.10
CA VAL A 78 5.88 11.83 0.87
C VAL A 78 4.84 11.12 0.01
N CYS A 79 4.69 11.45 -1.27
CA CYS A 79 3.70 10.77 -2.11
C CYS A 79 3.94 9.26 -2.24
N TYR A 80 5.19 8.81 -2.17
CA TYR A 80 5.54 7.39 -2.17
C TYR A 80 5.14 6.68 -0.88
N SER A 81 4.88 7.41 0.22
CA SER A 81 4.29 6.84 1.44
C SER A 81 2.89 6.26 1.20
N TRP A 82 2.19 6.70 0.16
CA TRP A 82 0.96 6.07 -0.28
C TRP A 82 1.24 5.00 -1.35
N TRP A 83 1.90 5.34 -2.45
CA TRP A 83 2.00 4.46 -3.62
C TRP A 83 2.72 3.14 -3.31
N ILE A 84 3.79 3.20 -2.52
CA ILE A 84 4.52 2.00 -2.09
C ILE A 84 3.78 1.25 -0.99
N LEU A 85 3.26 1.96 0.05
CA LEU A 85 2.51 1.29 1.11
C LEU A 85 1.23 0.65 0.60
N SER A 86 0.50 1.27 -0.33
CA SER A 86 -0.66 0.67 -0.98
C SER A 86 -0.29 -0.66 -1.61
N ALA A 87 0.73 -0.69 -2.47
CA ALA A 87 1.18 -1.92 -3.13
C ALA A 87 1.67 -2.98 -2.12
N LEU A 88 2.48 -2.60 -1.13
CA LEU A 88 2.94 -3.49 -0.07
C LEU A 88 1.77 -4.01 0.80
N SER A 89 0.74 -3.19 1.05
CA SER A 89 -0.45 -3.59 1.80
C SER A 89 -1.27 -4.60 1.02
N ILE A 90 -1.48 -4.37 -0.29
CA ILE A 90 -2.17 -5.31 -1.18
C ILE A 90 -1.43 -6.66 -1.23
N MET A 91 -0.10 -6.63 -1.23
CA MET A 91 0.74 -7.83 -1.25
C MET A 91 1.00 -8.44 0.15
N GLY A 92 0.53 -7.80 1.25
CA GLY A 92 0.74 -8.30 2.62
C GLY A 92 2.20 -8.21 3.09
N ARG A 93 2.98 -7.24 2.62
CA ARG A 93 4.43 -7.10 2.86
C ARG A 93 4.85 -5.78 3.53
N VAL A 94 3.94 -5.06 4.17
CA VAL A 94 4.24 -3.80 4.88
C VAL A 94 5.35 -3.96 5.92
N SER A 95 5.45 -5.15 6.54
CA SER A 95 6.49 -5.45 7.53
C SER A 95 7.92 -5.49 6.97
N TRP A 96 8.09 -5.39 5.66
CA TRP A 96 9.42 -5.41 5.03
C TRP A 96 10.10 -4.05 5.04
N ILE A 97 9.41 -3.00 5.46
CA ILE A 97 9.95 -1.66 5.67
C ILE A 97 9.87 -1.23 7.13
N ASP A 98 10.68 -0.24 7.51
CA ASP A 98 10.60 0.40 8.83
C ASP A 98 9.47 1.45 8.84
N THR A 99 8.30 1.01 9.28
CA THR A 99 7.11 1.88 9.34
C THR A 99 7.24 3.00 10.38
N SER A 100 8.10 2.83 11.40
CA SER A 100 8.35 3.86 12.41
C SER A 100 9.16 5.02 11.82
N LYS A 101 10.24 4.70 11.09
CA LYS A 101 11.03 5.70 10.37
C LYS A 101 10.21 6.41 9.29
N LEU A 102 9.38 5.67 8.54
CA LEU A 102 8.51 6.26 7.54
C LEU A 102 7.51 7.23 8.17
N GLY A 103 6.86 6.84 9.27
CA GLY A 103 5.95 7.74 9.99
C GLY A 103 6.64 9.01 10.46
N GLN A 104 7.87 8.90 10.98
CA GLN A 104 8.65 10.08 11.39
C GLN A 104 9.01 10.97 10.20
N PHE A 105 9.39 10.39 9.05
CA PHE A 105 9.66 11.15 7.83
C PHE A 105 8.45 11.98 7.39
N ILE A 106 7.25 11.36 7.34
CA ILE A 106 6.01 12.06 6.97
C ILE A 106 5.71 13.21 7.95
N LEU A 107 5.86 12.97 9.25
CA LEU A 107 5.62 13.99 10.28
C LEU A 107 6.62 15.13 10.21
N ASN A 108 7.88 14.87 9.84
CA ASN A 108 8.88 15.91 9.63
C ASN A 108 8.60 16.80 8.41
N CYS A 109 7.71 16.37 7.51
CA CYS A 109 7.26 17.15 6.35
C CYS A 109 6.01 17.99 6.65
N GLN A 110 5.47 17.91 7.88
CA GLN A 110 4.31 18.69 8.30
C GLN A 110 4.72 20.14 8.54
N ASP A 111 3.88 21.07 8.09
CA ASP A 111 3.97 22.47 8.46
C ASP A 111 3.31 22.67 9.82
N ASP A 112 4.10 23.09 10.81
CA ASP A 112 3.65 23.22 12.20
C ASP A 112 2.81 24.48 12.43
N ASP A 113 2.96 25.52 11.60
CA ASP A 113 2.29 26.81 11.75
C ASP A 113 0.88 26.79 11.11
N ASP A 114 0.81 26.40 9.85
CA ASP A 114 -0.43 26.45 9.06
C ASP A 114 -1.05 25.07 8.76
N GLY A 115 -0.37 24.00 9.15
CA GLY A 115 -0.76 22.63 8.85
C GLY A 115 -0.51 22.23 7.40
N GLY A 116 -0.80 20.97 7.08
CA GLY A 116 -0.50 20.38 5.76
C GLY A 116 0.85 19.68 5.73
N ILE A 117 1.13 18.96 4.66
CA ILE A 117 2.34 18.14 4.49
C ILE A 117 2.97 18.49 3.14
N ALA A 118 4.29 18.66 3.15
CA ALA A 118 5.12 18.87 1.95
C ALA A 118 5.63 17.54 1.39
N ASP A 119 6.26 17.59 0.23
CA ASP A 119 6.95 16.41 -0.36
C ASP A 119 8.17 16.00 0.46
N ARG A 120 8.88 16.98 1.04
CA ARG A 120 10.07 16.80 1.89
C ARG A 120 10.09 17.80 3.04
N PRO A 121 10.89 17.53 4.10
CA PRO A 121 11.06 18.50 5.18
C PRO A 121 11.56 19.85 4.66
N GLN A 122 10.93 20.93 5.13
CA GLN A 122 11.22 22.33 4.82
C GLN A 122 10.75 22.81 3.42
N ASP A 123 10.14 21.95 2.62
CA ASP A 123 9.50 22.36 1.37
C ASP A 123 8.06 22.88 1.65
N MET A 124 7.47 23.53 0.63
CA MET A 124 6.12 24.09 0.75
C MET A 124 5.08 22.99 0.72
N ARG A 125 4.18 23.02 1.72
CA ARG A 125 3.04 22.10 1.80
C ARG A 125 2.07 22.29 0.64
N ASP A 126 1.41 21.22 0.27
CA ASP A 126 0.33 21.23 -0.73
C ASP A 126 -0.73 20.15 -0.45
N ILE A 127 -1.84 20.23 -1.16
CA ILE A 127 -2.98 19.32 -0.95
C ILE A 127 -2.68 17.88 -1.40
N TYR A 128 -1.81 17.71 -2.39
CA TYR A 128 -1.44 16.40 -2.93
C TYR A 128 -0.59 15.62 -1.92
N HIS A 129 0.50 16.21 -1.40
CA HIS A 129 1.35 15.56 -0.40
C HIS A 129 0.64 15.44 0.95
N THR A 130 -0.23 16.40 1.32
CA THR A 130 -1.08 16.27 2.52
C THR A 130 -1.99 15.05 2.41
N PHE A 131 -2.66 14.83 1.28
CA PHE A 131 -3.52 13.67 1.09
C PHE A 131 -2.74 12.36 1.18
N PHE A 132 -1.64 12.23 0.45
CA PHE A 132 -0.86 10.99 0.45
C PHE A 132 -0.12 10.73 1.76
N GLY A 133 0.35 11.76 2.43
CA GLY A 133 0.94 11.65 3.77
C GLY A 133 -0.06 11.13 4.80
N LEU A 134 -1.28 11.67 4.82
CA LEU A 134 -2.35 11.18 5.70
C LEU A 134 -2.76 9.74 5.38
N CYS A 135 -2.86 9.39 4.09
CA CYS A 135 -3.12 8.02 3.67
C CYS A 135 -2.00 7.06 4.12
N GLY A 136 -0.74 7.46 3.95
CA GLY A 136 0.41 6.70 4.44
C GLY A 136 0.38 6.49 5.95
N LEU A 137 0.15 7.56 6.73
CA LEU A 137 0.01 7.48 8.19
C LEU A 137 -1.13 6.56 8.63
N SER A 138 -2.25 6.54 7.87
CA SER A 138 -3.35 5.62 8.13
C SER A 138 -2.95 4.17 7.92
N LEU A 139 -2.26 3.83 6.82
CA LEU A 139 -1.85 2.45 6.50
C LEU A 139 -0.86 1.87 7.51
N ILE A 140 0.05 2.69 8.07
CA ILE A 140 0.98 2.26 9.13
C ILE A 140 0.36 2.27 10.55
N GLY A 141 -0.93 2.58 10.67
CA GLY A 141 -1.66 2.59 11.96
C GLY A 141 -1.30 3.78 12.86
N HIS A 142 -0.68 4.84 12.35
CA HIS A 142 -0.36 6.04 13.13
C HIS A 142 -1.64 6.76 13.57
N MET A 143 -2.64 6.85 12.70
CA MET A 143 -3.91 7.54 12.99
C MET A 143 -4.71 6.83 14.10
N ASP A 144 -4.57 5.51 14.26
CA ASP A 144 -5.19 4.79 15.38
C ASP A 144 -4.59 5.25 16.72
N LYS A 145 -3.26 5.43 16.79
CA LYS A 145 -2.55 5.90 18.00
C LYS A 145 -2.95 7.34 18.34
N VAL A 146 -3.05 8.21 17.33
CA VAL A 146 -3.52 9.58 17.49
C VAL A 146 -4.97 9.59 18.00
N GLY A 147 -5.83 8.76 17.42
CA GLY A 147 -7.23 8.64 17.83
C GLY A 147 -7.38 8.27 19.31
N VAL A 148 -6.60 7.30 19.79
CA VAL A 148 -6.60 6.94 21.23
C VAL A 148 -6.20 8.13 22.09
N ARG A 149 -5.14 8.86 21.73
CA ARG A 149 -4.64 10.02 22.49
C ARG A 149 -5.68 11.16 22.52
N GLU A 150 -6.33 11.43 21.38
CA GLU A 150 -7.27 12.54 21.23
C GLU A 150 -8.72 12.18 21.55
N LYS A 151 -9.01 10.92 21.90
CA LYS A 151 -10.36 10.38 22.09
C LYS A 151 -11.28 10.61 20.88
N ARG A 152 -10.71 10.45 19.67
CA ARG A 152 -11.39 10.56 18.38
C ARG A 152 -11.26 9.27 17.61
N THR A 153 -12.21 9.00 16.72
CA THR A 153 -12.14 7.88 15.79
C THR A 153 -11.70 8.40 14.43
N TYR A 154 -10.59 7.88 13.93
CA TYR A 154 -10.15 8.07 12.56
C TYR A 154 -10.46 6.81 11.75
N TYR A 155 -11.06 6.98 10.60
CA TYR A 155 -11.34 5.86 9.72
C TYR A 155 -10.07 5.41 9.01
N LYS A 156 -9.86 4.09 8.96
CA LYS A 156 -8.74 3.51 8.19
C LYS A 156 -8.99 3.73 6.71
N VAL A 157 -7.90 4.02 6.00
CA VAL A 157 -7.93 4.13 4.54
C VAL A 157 -7.74 2.73 3.95
N ASP A 158 -8.56 2.42 2.95
CA ASP A 158 -8.44 1.19 2.16
C ASP A 158 -7.22 1.29 1.23
N PRO A 159 -6.34 0.28 1.17
CA PRO A 159 -5.10 0.36 0.40
C PRO A 159 -5.31 0.36 -1.12
N VAL A 160 -6.45 -0.10 -1.61
CA VAL A 160 -6.74 -0.17 -3.05
C VAL A 160 -7.43 1.09 -3.54
N PHE A 161 -8.45 1.53 -2.81
CA PHE A 161 -9.35 2.59 -3.27
C PHE A 161 -9.01 3.99 -2.72
N ALA A 162 -8.07 4.12 -1.79
CA ALA A 162 -7.75 5.38 -1.11
C ALA A 162 -8.98 6.06 -0.46
N LEU A 163 -9.96 5.28 -0.09
CA LEU A 163 -11.19 5.71 0.57
C LEU A 163 -11.24 5.16 2.00
N PRO A 164 -11.99 5.81 2.92
CA PRO A 164 -12.28 5.21 4.21
C PRO A 164 -12.92 3.82 4.05
N THR A 165 -12.48 2.85 4.85
CA THR A 165 -12.94 1.45 4.75
C THR A 165 -14.45 1.26 4.91
N ASP A 166 -15.12 2.11 5.71
CA ASP A 166 -16.58 2.12 5.84
C ASP A 166 -17.28 2.58 4.55
N VAL A 167 -16.67 3.52 3.81
CA VAL A 167 -17.16 3.97 2.49
C VAL A 167 -17.02 2.83 1.47
N VAL A 168 -15.86 2.17 1.44
CA VAL A 168 -15.61 1.01 0.56
C VAL A 168 -16.68 -0.07 0.79
N LYS A 169 -16.93 -0.41 2.05
CA LYS A 169 -17.97 -1.38 2.44
C LYS A 169 -19.37 -0.94 2.01
N ARG A 170 -19.72 0.31 2.28
CA ARG A 170 -21.04 0.87 1.92
C ARG A 170 -21.28 0.88 0.41
N LEU A 171 -20.24 1.16 -0.38
CA LEU A 171 -20.30 1.14 -1.84
C LEU A 171 -20.21 -0.26 -2.44
N GLY A 172 -19.92 -1.29 -1.63
CA GLY A 172 -19.76 -2.66 -2.10
C GLY A 172 -18.54 -2.85 -3.01
N LEU A 173 -17.52 -1.97 -2.90
CA LEU A 173 -16.29 -2.08 -3.67
C LEU A 173 -15.49 -3.30 -3.19
N ARG A 174 -14.89 -4.04 -4.13
CA ARG A 174 -14.18 -5.29 -3.84
C ARG A 174 -12.86 -5.34 -4.57
N ALA A 175 -11.86 -5.92 -3.91
CA ALA A 175 -10.53 -6.12 -4.45
C ALA A 175 -9.87 -7.32 -3.77
N GLN A 176 -8.86 -7.89 -4.40
CA GLN A 176 -8.02 -8.93 -3.82
C GLN A 176 -6.88 -8.34 -3.02
N VAL A 177 -6.49 -9.03 -1.95
CA VAL A 177 -5.26 -8.78 -1.21
C VAL A 177 -4.56 -10.11 -0.93
N ILE A 178 -3.23 -10.11 -0.85
CA ILE A 178 -2.44 -11.27 -0.43
C ILE A 178 -2.29 -11.17 1.09
N SER A 179 -2.71 -12.22 1.80
CA SER A 179 -2.54 -12.28 3.26
C SER A 179 -1.06 -12.49 3.64
N ASN A 180 -0.72 -12.23 4.90
CA ASN A 180 0.62 -12.51 5.44
C ASN A 180 1.00 -13.99 5.36
N SER A 181 0.03 -14.89 5.22
CA SER A 181 0.23 -16.34 4.98
C SER A 181 0.32 -16.72 3.51
N ASN A 182 0.53 -15.76 2.62
CA ASN A 182 0.66 -15.93 1.17
C ASN A 182 -0.60 -16.44 0.44
N SER A 183 -1.75 -16.48 1.09
CA SER A 183 -3.02 -16.80 0.45
C SER A 183 -3.68 -15.55 -0.12
N ILE A 184 -4.17 -15.63 -1.35
CA ILE A 184 -4.99 -14.57 -1.94
C ILE A 184 -6.36 -14.61 -1.25
N VAL A 185 -6.74 -13.50 -0.61
CA VAL A 185 -8.03 -13.32 0.02
C VAL A 185 -8.90 -12.49 -0.92
N ASP A 186 -10.04 -13.06 -1.29
CA ASP A 186 -11.07 -12.37 -2.08
C ASP A 186 -12.21 -11.97 -1.13
N ASP A 187 -12.46 -10.68 -1.00
CA ASP A 187 -13.57 -10.17 -0.18
C ASP A 187 -14.96 -10.70 -0.59
N ARG A 188 -15.06 -11.36 -1.75
CA ARG A 188 -16.30 -12.02 -2.18
C ARG A 188 -16.69 -13.22 -1.32
N LEU A 189 -15.75 -13.85 -0.62
CA LEU A 189 -16.01 -15.09 0.13
C LEU A 189 -16.54 -14.85 1.55
N ASN A 190 -16.44 -13.63 2.08
CA ASN A 190 -16.84 -13.32 3.46
C ASN A 190 -18.31 -12.86 3.62
N THR A 191 -19.13 -12.82 2.56
CA THR A 191 -20.51 -12.32 2.63
C THR A 191 -21.57 -13.39 2.93
N HIS A 192 -21.22 -14.67 3.01
CA HIS A 192 -22.21 -15.73 3.28
C HIS A 192 -22.53 -15.97 4.76
N SER A 193 -21.83 -15.35 5.71
CA SER A 193 -22.09 -15.56 7.14
C SER A 193 -22.99 -14.52 7.81
N ILE A 194 -23.43 -13.46 7.11
CA ILE A 194 -24.22 -12.37 7.71
C ILE A 194 -25.73 -12.46 7.38
N LEU A 195 -26.15 -13.26 6.39
CA LEU A 195 -27.55 -13.33 5.97
C LEU A 195 -28.36 -14.45 6.63
N ASP A 196 -27.75 -15.35 7.41
CA ASP A 196 -28.48 -16.46 8.04
C ASP A 196 -29.04 -16.18 9.45
N ASN A 197 -28.86 -14.97 10.00
CA ASN A 197 -29.33 -14.65 11.36
C ASN A 197 -30.56 -13.73 11.42
N THR A 198 -31.25 -13.44 10.30
CA THR A 198 -32.48 -12.61 10.31
C THR A 198 -33.76 -13.36 10.04
N SER A 199 -33.73 -14.71 9.98
CA SER A 199 -34.94 -15.55 9.71
C SER A 199 -35.38 -16.36 10.91
N LYS A 200 -35.08 -15.96 12.14
CA LYS A 200 -35.70 -16.56 13.34
C LYS A 200 -35.97 -15.47 14.38
N LYS A 201 -37.07 -14.75 14.20
CA LYS A 201 -37.95 -14.25 15.28
C LYS A 201 -39.32 -13.97 14.72
#